data_578d46f74c612a899d1d315a4cf585ba
#
_entry.id   578d46f74c612a899d1d315a4cf585ba
#
_cell.length_a   1.000
_cell.length_b   1.000
_cell.length_c   1.000
_cell.angle_alpha   90.00
_cell.angle_beta   90.00
_cell.angle_gamma   90.00
#
_symmetry.space_group_name_H-M   'P 1'
#
loop_
_entity.id
_entity.type
_entity.pdbx_description
1 polymer ?
#
loop_
_entity_poly.entity_id
_entity_poly.type
_entity_poly.pdbx_seq_one_letter_code
_entity_poly.pdbx_strand_id
1 'polypeptide(L)'
;MKKIVVDTHVGSYGMIIRDRKIALIKKARGGYKGLYDLPGGGIEHDETPLEALTRELMEEIGVSVVKAELLDVVSKTFKWDVNDELIQDLHHIGILYRVEIDNDELKTSADGLDSLGGEWKDTDKIKEEDVSPFTWMALKKLGYK
;
A
#
# COMPACT_ATOMS: atom_id res chain seq x y z
N MET A 1 -21.88 -19.47 -13.56
CA MET A 1 -20.91 -18.56 -14.20
C MET A 1 -20.79 -17.30 -13.38
N LYS A 2 -19.57 -16.90 -13.05
CA LYS A 2 -19.35 -15.66 -12.29
C LYS A 2 -19.43 -14.44 -13.20
N LYS A 3 -20.02 -13.36 -12.69
CA LYS A 3 -20.00 -12.06 -13.35
C LYS A 3 -18.62 -11.43 -13.20
N ILE A 4 -18.10 -10.82 -14.26
CA ILE A 4 -16.85 -10.09 -14.25
C ILE A 4 -17.14 -8.59 -14.27
N VAL A 5 -16.59 -7.86 -13.30
CA VAL A 5 -16.68 -6.39 -13.25
C VAL A 5 -15.28 -5.83 -13.45
N VAL A 6 -15.14 -4.99 -14.46
CA VAL A 6 -13.90 -4.26 -14.73
C VAL A 6 -13.88 -2.98 -13.92
N ASP A 7 -12.79 -2.74 -13.19
CA ASP A 7 -12.68 -1.57 -12.32
C ASP A 7 -11.27 -1.01 -12.34
N THR A 8 -11.13 0.30 -12.11
CA THR A 8 -9.85 0.98 -12.00
C THR A 8 -9.76 1.64 -10.64
N HIS A 9 -8.66 1.38 -9.92
CA HIS A 9 -8.41 1.96 -8.61
C HIS A 9 -7.08 2.70 -8.65
N VAL A 10 -7.09 3.98 -8.25
CA VAL A 10 -5.89 4.81 -8.17
C VAL A 10 -5.63 5.15 -6.71
N GLY A 11 -4.44 4.83 -6.23
CA GLY A 11 -4.05 5.08 -4.86
C GLY A 11 -2.68 5.71 -4.73
N SER A 12 -2.44 6.34 -3.58
CA SER A 12 -1.15 6.89 -3.18
C SER A 12 -0.55 6.05 -2.07
N TYR A 13 0.73 5.70 -2.19
CA TYR A 13 1.43 4.78 -1.28
C TYR A 13 2.79 5.33 -0.89
N GLY A 14 3.20 5.06 0.35
CA GLY A 14 4.44 5.57 0.91
C GLY A 14 5.49 4.50 1.15
N MET A 15 6.70 4.75 0.66
CA MET A 15 7.92 4.02 0.99
C MET A 15 8.60 4.74 2.16
N ILE A 16 8.55 4.15 3.34
CA ILE A 16 9.16 4.70 4.55
C ILE A 16 10.25 3.74 5.00
N ILE A 17 11.50 4.14 4.88
CA ILE A 17 12.63 3.28 5.22
C ILE A 17 13.50 3.94 6.27
N ARG A 18 13.80 3.20 7.34
CA ARG A 18 14.74 3.58 8.40
C ARG A 18 15.57 2.38 8.82
N ASP A 19 16.88 2.55 8.86
CA ASP A 19 17.81 1.50 9.31
C ASP A 19 17.59 0.17 8.60
N ARG A 20 17.40 0.19 7.27
CA ARG A 20 17.12 -0.96 6.41
C ARG A 20 15.79 -1.66 6.70
N LYS A 21 14.91 -1.01 7.44
CA LYS A 21 13.55 -1.50 7.68
C LYS A 21 12.55 -0.65 6.92
N ILE A 22 11.50 -1.28 6.44
CA ILE A 22 10.40 -0.62 5.77
C ILE A 22 9.13 -0.72 6.60
N ALA A 23 8.37 0.38 6.66
CA ALA A 23 7.06 0.36 7.30
C ALA A 23 6.02 -0.24 6.35
N LEU A 24 5.40 -1.33 6.76
CA LEU A 24 4.36 -2.02 5.99
C LEU A 24 3.11 -2.22 6.84
N ILE A 25 1.99 -2.41 6.18
CA ILE A 25 0.74 -2.84 6.80
C ILE A 25 0.41 -4.24 6.29
N LYS A 26 -0.34 -5.00 7.08
CA LYS A 26 -0.92 -6.26 6.60
C LYS A 26 -2.33 -5.97 6.11
N LYS A 27 -2.64 -6.37 4.88
CA LYS A 27 -3.95 -6.10 4.27
C LYS A 27 -5.03 -6.96 4.91
N ALA A 28 -6.10 -6.31 5.36
CA ALA A 28 -7.24 -6.96 5.98
C ALA A 28 -8.27 -7.46 4.97
N ARG A 29 -8.32 -6.85 3.77
CA ARG A 29 -9.33 -7.16 2.74
C ARG A 29 -8.80 -6.84 1.33
N GLY A 30 -9.59 -7.19 0.32
CA GLY A 30 -9.29 -6.92 -1.08
C GLY A 30 -8.46 -8.02 -1.74
N GLY A 31 -8.00 -7.76 -2.94
CA GLY A 31 -7.23 -8.72 -3.75
C GLY A 31 -5.88 -9.09 -3.17
N TYR A 32 -5.33 -8.27 -2.26
CA TYR A 32 -4.04 -8.52 -1.59
C TYR A 32 -4.19 -8.96 -0.13
N LYS A 33 -5.40 -9.37 0.27
CA LYS A 33 -5.66 -9.81 1.65
C LYS A 33 -4.62 -10.81 2.14
N GLY A 34 -4.07 -10.54 3.32
CA GLY A 34 -3.07 -11.40 3.96
C GLY A 34 -1.63 -11.10 3.56
N LEU A 35 -1.41 -10.26 2.57
CA LEU A 35 -0.07 -9.81 2.18
C LEU A 35 0.30 -8.52 2.91
N TYR A 36 1.60 -8.30 3.05
CA TYR A 36 2.10 -6.99 3.47
C TYR A 36 2.07 -6.02 2.30
N ASP A 37 1.72 -4.77 2.58
CA ASP A 37 1.58 -3.74 1.58
C ASP A 37 2.16 -2.42 2.08
N LEU A 38 2.46 -1.52 1.16
CA LEU A 38 2.81 -0.15 1.49
C LEU A 38 1.63 0.53 2.17
N PRO A 39 1.87 1.35 3.20
CA PRO A 39 0.80 2.18 3.75
C PRO A 39 0.36 3.19 2.69
N GLY A 40 -0.94 3.43 2.65
CA GLY A 40 -1.56 4.29 1.66
C GLY A 40 -2.90 3.74 1.23
N GLY A 41 -3.48 4.33 0.22
CA GLY A 41 -4.79 3.90 -0.27
C GLY A 41 -5.37 4.81 -1.32
N GLY A 42 -6.65 4.61 -1.61
CA GLY A 42 -7.37 5.30 -2.66
C GLY A 42 -7.44 6.81 -2.50
N ILE A 43 -7.32 7.50 -3.61
CA ILE A 43 -7.49 8.94 -3.68
C ILE A 43 -8.98 9.24 -3.70
N GLU A 44 -9.47 10.02 -2.74
CA GLU A 44 -10.86 10.41 -2.68
C GLU A 44 -11.15 11.59 -3.63
N HIS A 45 -12.44 11.78 -3.92
CA HIS A 45 -12.87 12.89 -4.75
C HIS A 45 -12.33 14.24 -4.19
N ASP A 46 -11.81 15.06 -5.08
CA ASP A 46 -11.18 16.37 -4.75
C ASP A 46 -9.88 16.30 -3.93
N GLU A 47 -9.38 15.13 -3.59
CA GLU A 47 -8.05 14.98 -2.99
C GLU A 47 -6.95 15.01 -4.04
N THR A 48 -5.83 15.67 -3.73
CA THR A 48 -4.60 15.45 -4.49
C THR A 48 -3.96 14.11 -4.05
N PRO A 49 -3.07 13.53 -4.87
CA PRO A 49 -2.34 12.33 -4.43
C PRO A 49 -1.59 12.50 -3.12
N LEU A 50 -1.00 13.66 -2.87
CA LEU A 50 -0.27 13.93 -1.63
C LEU A 50 -1.21 14.07 -0.43
N GLU A 51 -2.37 14.69 -0.60
CA GLU A 51 -3.40 14.77 0.44
C GLU A 51 -3.90 13.38 0.81
N ALA A 52 -4.15 12.52 -0.17
CA ALA A 52 -4.56 11.14 0.06
C ALA A 52 -3.49 10.36 0.85
N LEU A 53 -2.22 10.51 0.46
CA LEU A 53 -1.11 9.86 1.16
C LEU A 53 -1.05 10.31 2.62
N THR A 54 -1.14 11.61 2.87
CA THR A 54 -1.07 12.18 4.22
C THR A 54 -2.21 11.66 5.10
N ARG A 55 -3.42 11.63 4.58
CA ARG A 55 -4.59 11.11 5.28
C ARG A 55 -4.44 9.62 5.59
N GLU A 56 -4.08 8.82 4.58
CA GLU A 56 -3.96 7.37 4.72
C GLU A 56 -2.86 6.97 5.73
N LEU A 57 -1.71 7.63 5.71
CA LEU A 57 -0.64 7.32 6.65
C LEU A 57 -1.05 7.61 8.10
N MET A 58 -1.79 8.69 8.33
CA MET A 58 -2.33 8.98 9.66
C MET A 58 -3.34 7.93 10.09
N GLU A 59 -4.26 7.55 9.19
CA GLU A 59 -5.30 6.56 9.49
C GLU A 59 -4.72 5.16 9.76
N GLU A 60 -3.78 4.72 8.91
CA GLU A 60 -3.28 3.34 8.96
C GLU A 60 -2.16 3.11 9.95
N ILE A 61 -1.23 4.02 10.06
CA ILE A 61 -0.02 3.84 10.89
C ILE A 61 0.24 4.98 11.88
N GLY A 62 -0.62 5.98 11.92
CA GLY A 62 -0.59 7.02 12.96
C GLY A 62 0.60 7.97 12.89
N VAL A 63 1.11 8.24 11.69
CA VAL A 63 2.27 9.12 11.50
C VAL A 63 1.93 10.29 10.61
N SER A 64 2.65 11.39 10.78
CA SER A 64 2.56 12.57 9.90
C SER A 64 3.68 12.58 8.88
N VAL A 65 3.35 12.98 7.66
CA VAL A 65 4.32 13.13 6.57
C VAL A 65 5.10 14.42 6.79
N VAL A 66 6.41 14.33 6.91
CA VAL A 66 7.33 15.47 7.00
C VAL A 66 7.80 15.89 5.62
N LYS A 67 8.13 14.89 4.78
CA LYS A 67 8.58 15.11 3.41
C LYS A 67 8.13 13.95 2.55
N ALA A 68 7.71 14.23 1.33
CA ALA A 68 7.37 13.22 0.34
C ALA A 68 7.93 13.61 -1.02
N GLU A 69 8.60 12.65 -1.67
CA GLU A 69 9.11 12.80 -3.03
C GLU A 69 8.45 11.76 -3.92
N LEU A 70 7.96 12.18 -5.09
CA LEU A 70 7.42 11.23 -6.06
C LEU A 70 8.51 10.27 -6.51
N LEU A 71 8.28 8.98 -6.31
CA LEU A 71 9.22 7.92 -6.69
C LEU A 71 8.90 7.37 -8.07
N ASP A 72 7.65 6.98 -8.29
CA ASP A 72 7.21 6.37 -9.52
C ASP A 72 5.68 6.27 -9.57
N VAL A 73 5.15 6.02 -10.75
CA VAL A 73 3.77 5.60 -10.95
C VAL A 73 3.81 4.21 -11.56
N VAL A 74 3.17 3.26 -10.92
CA VAL A 74 3.16 1.85 -11.32
C VAL A 74 1.73 1.37 -11.51
N SER A 75 1.57 0.29 -12.26
CA SER A 75 0.25 -0.31 -12.40
C SER A 75 0.33 -1.82 -12.56
N LYS A 76 -0.77 -2.47 -12.19
CA LYS A 76 -0.95 -3.90 -12.39
C LYS A 76 -2.43 -4.20 -12.59
N THR A 77 -2.72 -5.07 -13.53
CA THR A 77 -4.07 -5.58 -13.75
C THR A 77 -4.12 -7.03 -13.32
N PHE A 78 -5.13 -7.40 -12.54
CA PHE A 78 -5.31 -8.77 -12.10
C PHE A 78 -6.78 -9.04 -11.80
N LYS A 79 -7.17 -10.32 -11.85
CA LYS A 79 -8.50 -10.78 -11.48
C LYS A 79 -8.45 -11.47 -10.13
N TRP A 80 -9.47 -11.24 -9.31
CA TRP A 80 -9.62 -11.93 -8.06
C TRP A 80 -11.09 -12.21 -7.76
N ASP A 81 -11.34 -13.27 -7.02
CA ASP A 81 -12.69 -13.68 -6.64
C ASP A 81 -13.17 -12.86 -5.45
N VAL A 82 -14.13 -11.97 -5.69
CA VAL A 82 -14.76 -11.19 -4.61
C VAL A 82 -15.65 -12.08 -3.77
N ASN A 83 -16.41 -12.93 -4.43
CA ASN A 83 -17.28 -13.97 -3.82
C ASN A 83 -17.62 -15.04 -4.87
N ASP A 84 -18.55 -15.93 -4.54
CA ASP A 84 -18.94 -17.04 -5.42
C ASP A 84 -19.60 -16.60 -6.72
N GLU A 85 -20.05 -15.36 -6.80
CA GLU A 85 -20.81 -14.84 -7.95
C GLU A 85 -20.06 -13.76 -8.73
N LEU A 86 -18.98 -13.20 -8.16
CA LEU A 86 -18.34 -12.01 -8.69
C LEU A 86 -16.83 -12.14 -8.76
N ILE A 87 -16.28 -11.85 -9.94
CA ILE A 87 -14.85 -11.65 -10.18
C ILE A 87 -14.63 -10.16 -10.46
N GLN A 88 -13.67 -9.55 -9.80
CA GLN A 88 -13.22 -8.21 -10.15
C GLN A 88 -11.98 -8.30 -11.03
N ASP A 89 -12.03 -7.69 -12.22
CA ASP A 89 -10.88 -7.46 -13.08
C ASP A 89 -10.37 -6.06 -12.75
N LEU A 90 -9.36 -5.99 -11.90
CA LEU A 90 -8.91 -4.75 -11.30
C LEU A 90 -7.66 -4.21 -12.00
N HIS A 91 -7.76 -2.97 -12.49
CA HIS A 91 -6.61 -2.19 -12.93
C HIS A 91 -6.18 -1.28 -11.77
N HIS A 92 -5.13 -1.67 -11.07
CA HIS A 92 -4.62 -0.95 -9.92
C HIS A 92 -3.46 -0.05 -10.34
N ILE A 93 -3.61 1.25 -10.12
CA ILE A 93 -2.58 2.27 -10.41
C ILE A 93 -2.10 2.82 -9.07
N GLY A 94 -0.80 2.76 -8.84
CA GLY A 94 -0.18 3.24 -7.61
C GLY A 94 0.76 4.41 -7.88
N ILE A 95 0.55 5.50 -7.16
CA ILE A 95 1.45 6.64 -7.12
C ILE A 95 2.33 6.43 -5.90
N LEU A 96 3.62 6.15 -6.12
CA LEU A 96 4.56 5.80 -5.08
C LEU A 96 5.38 7.01 -4.66
N TYR A 97 5.44 7.26 -3.36
CA TYR A 97 6.24 8.32 -2.76
C TYR A 97 7.29 7.74 -1.84
N ARG A 98 8.48 8.34 -1.84
CA ARG A 98 9.47 8.16 -0.78
C ARG A 98 9.13 9.14 0.33
N VAL A 99 8.95 8.67 1.56
CA VAL A 99 8.36 9.46 2.65
C VAL A 99 9.26 9.48 3.87
N GLU A 100 9.42 10.69 4.46
CA GLU A 100 9.95 10.89 5.79
C GLU A 100 8.79 11.20 6.74
N ILE A 101 8.80 10.60 7.91
CA ILE A 101 7.74 10.71 8.92
C ILE A 101 8.27 11.31 10.22
N ASP A 102 7.35 11.79 11.06
CA ASP A 102 7.65 12.53 12.28
C ASP A 102 8.08 11.67 13.47
N ASN A 103 7.78 10.36 13.46
CA ASN A 103 8.16 9.46 14.55
C ASN A 103 8.24 8.01 14.07
N ASP A 104 8.89 7.14 14.88
CA ASP A 104 9.10 5.74 14.54
C ASP A 104 8.08 4.79 15.13
N GLU A 105 7.15 5.29 15.96
CA GLU A 105 6.11 4.47 16.55
C GLU A 105 4.94 4.35 15.60
N LEU A 106 4.78 3.18 15.02
CA LEU A 106 3.68 2.88 14.13
C LEU A 106 2.47 2.40 14.94
N LYS A 107 1.28 2.85 14.54
CA LYS A 107 0.04 2.29 15.05
C LYS A 107 -0.04 0.82 14.65
N THR A 108 -0.14 -0.06 15.65
CA THR A 108 -0.13 -1.52 15.45
C THR A 108 -1.52 -2.15 15.46
N SER A 109 -2.55 -1.36 15.81
CA SER A 109 -3.94 -1.83 15.83
C SER A 109 -4.57 -1.73 14.45
N ALA A 110 -5.54 -2.62 14.18
CA ALA A 110 -6.33 -2.56 12.95
C ALA A 110 -7.13 -1.25 12.87
N ASP A 111 -7.30 -0.73 11.66
CA ASP A 111 -8.10 0.48 11.41
C ASP A 111 -9.59 0.18 11.21
N GLY A 112 -9.97 -1.12 11.19
CA GLY A 112 -11.33 -1.55 10.92
C GLY A 112 -11.70 -1.55 9.43
N LEU A 113 -10.78 -1.21 8.56
CA LEU A 113 -10.96 -1.13 7.11
C LEU A 113 -9.94 -2.01 6.38
N ASP A 114 -8.90 -1.44 5.81
CA ASP A 114 -7.94 -2.14 4.97
C ASP A 114 -6.74 -2.70 5.72
N SER A 115 -6.38 -2.12 6.85
CA SER A 115 -5.13 -2.41 7.56
C SER A 115 -5.36 -3.17 8.87
N LEU A 116 -4.53 -4.19 9.11
CA LEU A 116 -4.43 -4.88 10.40
C LEU A 116 -3.39 -4.24 11.32
N GLY A 117 -2.82 -3.10 10.93
CA GLY A 117 -1.81 -2.38 11.69
C GLY A 117 -0.48 -2.33 10.96
N GLY A 118 0.39 -1.40 11.39
CA GLY A 118 1.71 -1.20 10.82
C GLY A 118 2.80 -1.94 11.57
N GLU A 119 3.85 -2.32 10.85
CA GLU A 119 5.05 -2.87 11.45
C GLU A 119 6.29 -2.58 10.59
N TRP A 120 7.43 -2.51 11.26
CA TRP A 120 8.71 -2.39 10.60
C TRP A 120 9.20 -3.78 10.19
N LYS A 121 9.54 -3.94 8.90
CA LYS A 121 10.07 -5.19 8.35
C LYS A 121 11.49 -4.98 7.84
N ASP A 122 12.37 -5.91 8.15
CA ASP A 122 13.73 -5.91 7.62
C ASP A 122 13.68 -6.15 6.09
N THR A 123 14.21 -5.21 5.32
CA THR A 123 14.20 -5.29 3.86
C THR A 123 14.92 -6.55 3.34
N ASP A 124 15.95 -7.02 4.03
CA ASP A 124 16.70 -8.20 3.63
C ASP A 124 15.91 -9.51 3.80
N LYS A 125 14.89 -9.52 4.67
CA LYS A 125 14.10 -10.71 4.98
C LYS A 125 12.79 -10.80 4.19
N ILE A 126 12.43 -9.76 3.46
CA ILE A 126 11.20 -9.74 2.68
C ILE A 126 11.37 -10.58 1.42
N LYS A 127 10.40 -11.47 1.19
CA LYS A 127 10.31 -12.28 -0.03
C LYS A 127 9.17 -11.76 -0.90
N GLU A 128 9.28 -11.99 -2.22
CA GLU A 128 8.28 -11.54 -3.17
C GLU A 128 6.86 -12.02 -2.83
N GLU A 129 6.74 -13.29 -2.38
CA GLU A 129 5.46 -13.90 -2.02
C GLU A 129 4.80 -13.31 -0.77
N ASP A 130 5.55 -12.56 0.05
CA ASP A 130 5.04 -11.99 1.31
C ASP A 130 4.36 -10.65 1.13
N VAL A 131 4.58 -10.00 0.00
CA VAL A 131 4.20 -8.59 -0.21
C VAL A 131 3.37 -8.41 -1.46
N SER A 132 2.63 -7.28 -1.49
CA SER A 132 1.91 -6.87 -2.69
C SER A 132 2.86 -6.59 -3.85
N PRO A 133 2.40 -6.67 -5.12
CA PRO A 133 3.23 -6.34 -6.27
C PRO A 133 3.84 -4.93 -6.21
N PHE A 134 3.09 -3.94 -5.73
CA PHE A 134 3.60 -2.57 -5.61
C PHE A 134 4.73 -2.46 -4.61
N THR A 135 4.63 -3.14 -3.48
CA THR A 135 5.71 -3.18 -2.49
C THR A 135 6.98 -3.77 -3.09
N TRP A 136 6.85 -4.88 -3.82
CA TRP A 136 8.00 -5.51 -4.47
C TRP A 136 8.62 -4.61 -5.54
N MET A 137 7.80 -3.98 -6.38
CA MET A 137 8.26 -3.02 -7.39
C MET A 137 9.01 -1.86 -6.76
N ALA A 138 8.49 -1.31 -5.66
CA ALA A 138 9.10 -0.19 -4.95
C ALA A 138 10.46 -0.57 -4.34
N LEU A 139 10.55 -1.75 -3.71
CA LEU A 139 11.82 -2.25 -3.17
C LEU A 139 12.87 -2.43 -4.26
N LYS A 140 12.48 -2.94 -5.42
CA LYS A 140 13.37 -3.07 -6.57
C LYS A 140 13.80 -1.71 -7.10
N LYS A 141 12.89 -0.76 -7.18
CA LYS A 141 13.17 0.61 -7.67
C LYS A 141 14.22 1.31 -6.82
N LEU A 142 14.18 1.12 -5.51
CA LEU A 142 15.14 1.71 -4.57
C LEU A 142 16.40 0.86 -4.35
N GLY A 143 16.54 -0.27 -5.03
CA GLY A 143 17.73 -1.10 -4.95
C GLY A 143 17.82 -2.02 -3.74
N TYR A 144 16.72 -2.28 -3.05
CA TYR A 144 16.69 -3.24 -1.94
C TYR A 144 16.45 -4.67 -2.40
N LYS A 145 16.02 -4.85 -3.62
CA LYS A 145 15.79 -6.17 -4.24
C LYS A 145 16.23 -6.21 -5.71
#